data_a020249b1da0c5f1364a71fd142966ca
#
_entry.id   a020249b1da0c5f1364a71fd142966ca
#
_cell.length_a   1.000
_cell.length_b   1.000
_cell.length_c   1.000
_cell.angle_alpha   90.00
_cell.angle_beta   90.00
_cell.angle_gamma   90.00
#
_symmetry.space_group_name_H-M   'P 1'
#
loop_
_entity.id
_entity.type
_entity.pdbx_description
1 polymer ?
#
loop_
_entity_poly.entity_id
_entity_poly.type
_entity_poly.pdbx_seq_one_letter_code
_entity_poly.pdbx_strand_id
1 'polypeptide(L)'
;MPTYKILFVGLGKMGFHMAGYLSKNKNFKLFVFNRTKSVEHKWKKKFIAESYNFKNDIKFDFIISCLKDDNAVKTFFNKFVKTSNFHINSIIIDHSTISLRQIDLLSRS
;
A
#
# COMPACT_ATOMS: atom_id res chain seq x y z
N MET A 1 -23.06 -2.41 -3.82
CA MET A 1 -22.14 -1.89 -2.80
C MET A 1 -20.85 -1.43 -3.46
N PRO A 2 -20.40 -0.21 -3.20
CA PRO A 2 -19.11 0.22 -3.74
C PRO A 2 -17.98 -0.58 -3.09
N THR A 3 -17.03 -0.97 -3.92
CA THR A 3 -15.84 -1.68 -3.47
C THR A 3 -14.67 -0.71 -3.54
N TYR A 4 -13.98 -0.54 -2.42
CA TYR A 4 -12.79 0.30 -2.37
C TYR A 4 -11.56 -0.50 -2.74
N LYS A 5 -10.72 0.08 -3.57
CA LYS A 5 -9.46 -0.54 -3.99
C LYS A 5 -8.35 0.01 -3.11
N ILE A 6 -7.69 -0.88 -2.39
CA ILE A 6 -6.69 -0.51 -1.40
C ILE A 6 -5.36 -1.14 -1.76
N LEU A 7 -4.30 -0.32 -1.72
CA LEU A 7 -2.94 -0.82 -1.82
C LEU A 7 -2.30 -0.71 -0.43
N PHE A 8 -1.81 -1.83 0.07
CA PHE A 8 -1.11 -1.88 1.34
C PHE A 8 0.36 -2.16 1.10
N VAL A 9 1.22 -1.27 1.54
CA VAL A 9 2.66 -1.32 1.30
C VAL A 9 3.40 -1.57 2.61
N GLY A 10 4.10 -2.68 2.68
CA GLY A 10 4.90 -3.02 3.84
C GLY A 10 4.23 -4.08 4.73
N LEU A 11 4.74 -5.30 4.67
CA LEU A 11 4.17 -6.44 5.40
C LEU A 11 5.10 -6.88 6.53
N GLY A 12 5.73 -5.92 7.21
CA GLY A 12 6.51 -6.18 8.41
C GLY A 12 5.61 -6.53 9.59
N LYS A 13 6.16 -6.48 10.81
CA LYS A 13 5.42 -6.94 12.00
C LYS A 13 4.03 -6.32 12.12
N MET A 14 3.94 -5.00 12.05
CA MET A 14 2.66 -4.31 12.20
C MET A 14 1.82 -4.43 10.93
N GLY A 15 2.43 -4.18 9.77
CA GLY A 15 1.71 -4.21 8.51
C GLY A 15 1.13 -5.57 8.18
N PHE A 16 1.82 -6.64 8.58
CA PHE A 16 1.36 -8.01 8.36
C PHE A 16 -0.06 -8.22 8.92
N HIS A 17 -0.27 -7.81 10.14
CA HIS A 17 -1.57 -7.98 10.80
C HIS A 17 -2.60 -6.99 10.30
N MET A 18 -2.21 -5.74 10.07
CA MET A 18 -3.13 -4.73 9.55
C MET A 18 -3.67 -5.11 8.17
N ALA A 19 -2.78 -5.52 7.28
CA ALA A 19 -3.18 -5.95 5.94
C ALA A 19 -4.06 -7.19 6.00
N GLY A 20 -3.73 -8.11 6.90
CA GLY A 20 -4.55 -9.31 7.10
C GLY A 20 -5.96 -8.96 7.56
N TYR A 21 -6.07 -8.01 8.46
CA TYR A 21 -7.38 -7.55 8.93
C TYR A 21 -8.19 -6.96 7.77
N LEU A 22 -7.56 -6.11 6.96
CA LEU A 22 -8.23 -5.49 5.82
C LEU A 22 -8.65 -6.52 4.76
N SER A 23 -7.87 -7.57 4.59
CA SER A 23 -8.16 -8.60 3.58
C SER A 23 -9.46 -9.33 3.84
N LYS A 24 -9.94 -9.31 5.07
CA LYS A 24 -11.17 -9.99 5.45
C LYS A 24 -12.43 -9.18 5.19
N ASN A 25 -12.28 -7.91 4.82
CA ASN A 25 -13.45 -7.04 4.59
C ASN A 25 -13.89 -7.16 3.13
N LYS A 26 -15.14 -7.58 2.92
CA LYS A 26 -15.68 -7.78 1.58
C LYS A 26 -15.82 -6.51 0.76
N ASN A 27 -15.83 -5.36 1.41
CA ASN A 27 -15.95 -4.07 0.72
C ASN A 27 -14.62 -3.56 0.21
N PHE A 28 -13.52 -4.27 0.51
CA PHE A 28 -12.18 -3.87 0.08
C PHE A 28 -11.63 -4.87 -0.92
N LYS A 29 -11.12 -4.35 -2.03
CA LYS A 29 -10.29 -5.14 -2.92
C LYS A 29 -8.86 -4.78 -2.61
N LEU A 30 -8.17 -5.69 -1.92
CA LEU A 30 -6.85 -5.42 -1.37
C LEU A 30 -5.75 -5.91 -2.29
N PHE A 31 -4.77 -5.04 -2.50
CA PHE A 31 -3.50 -5.37 -3.16
C PHE A 31 -2.40 -5.14 -2.13
N VAL A 32 -1.40 -5.98 -2.14
CA VAL A 32 -0.27 -5.87 -1.21
C VAL A 32 1.03 -5.74 -1.96
N PHE A 33 1.97 -5.03 -1.36
CA PHE A 33 3.32 -4.89 -1.88
C PHE A 33 4.30 -4.95 -0.72
N ASN A 34 5.34 -5.76 -0.90
CA ASN A 34 6.46 -5.77 0.04
C ASN A 34 7.74 -5.91 -0.78
N ARG A 35 8.74 -5.11 -0.44
CA ARG A 35 10.01 -5.14 -1.17
C ARG A 35 10.65 -6.52 -1.12
N THR A 36 10.59 -7.17 0.04
CA THR A 36 11.10 -8.52 0.21
C THR A 36 10.02 -9.52 -0.15
N LYS A 37 10.20 -10.21 -1.27
CA LYS A 37 9.15 -11.09 -1.80
C LYS A 37 8.88 -12.31 -0.92
N SER A 38 9.85 -12.79 -0.17
CA SER A 38 9.63 -13.90 0.75
C SER A 38 8.63 -13.54 1.83
N VAL A 39 8.62 -12.29 2.30
CA VAL A 39 7.64 -11.81 3.28
C VAL A 39 6.25 -11.76 2.66
N GLU A 40 6.15 -11.28 1.43
CA GLU A 40 4.89 -11.23 0.71
C GLU A 40 4.30 -12.64 0.52
N HIS A 41 5.14 -13.60 0.13
CA HIS A 41 4.74 -15.00 0.01
C HIS A 41 4.21 -15.56 1.32
N LYS A 42 4.90 -15.29 2.41
CA LYS A 42 4.49 -15.75 3.74
C LYS A 42 3.12 -15.19 4.10
N TRP A 43 2.90 -13.91 3.82
CA TRP A 43 1.63 -13.27 4.10
C TRP A 43 0.51 -13.90 3.28
N LYS A 44 0.75 -14.16 1.99
CA LYS A 44 -0.26 -14.71 1.09
C LYS A 44 -0.63 -16.16 1.39
N LYS A 45 0.15 -16.85 2.22
CA LYS A 45 -0.24 -18.17 2.71
C LYS A 45 -1.33 -18.09 3.75
N LYS A 46 -1.48 -16.97 4.42
CA LYS A 46 -2.49 -16.78 5.48
C LYS A 46 -3.68 -15.96 5.03
N PHE A 47 -3.50 -15.06 4.09
CA PHE A 47 -4.54 -14.11 3.69
C PHE A 47 -4.65 -14.06 2.18
N ILE A 48 -5.83 -13.64 1.70
CA ILE A 48 -6.11 -13.56 0.27
C ILE A 48 -6.08 -12.11 -0.20
N ALA A 49 -5.17 -11.81 -1.11
CA ALA A 49 -5.09 -10.53 -1.77
C ALA A 49 -4.22 -10.68 -3.02
N GLU A 50 -4.25 -9.68 -3.88
CA GLU A 50 -3.41 -9.69 -5.07
C GLU A 50 -2.11 -8.93 -4.81
N SER A 51 -1.06 -9.31 -5.53
CA SER A 51 0.22 -8.60 -5.45
C SER A 51 0.23 -7.41 -6.38
N TYR A 52 0.78 -6.31 -5.91
CA TYR A 52 0.97 -5.12 -6.72
C TYR A 52 2.41 -5.05 -7.23
N ASN A 53 2.60 -4.64 -8.50
CA ASN A 53 3.93 -4.62 -9.11
C ASN A 53 4.20 -3.39 -9.98
N PHE A 54 3.52 -2.28 -9.77
CA PHE A 54 3.67 -1.04 -10.54
C PHE A 54 3.21 -1.13 -12.01
N LYS A 55 2.94 -2.34 -12.51
CA LYS A 55 2.45 -2.55 -13.88
C LYS A 55 0.96 -2.82 -13.92
N ASN A 56 0.33 -2.95 -12.79
CA ASN A 56 -1.11 -3.14 -12.72
C ASN A 56 -1.83 -1.91 -13.28
N ASP A 57 -2.91 -2.15 -14.00
CA ASP A 57 -3.75 -1.07 -14.52
C ASP A 57 -4.95 -0.89 -13.62
N ILE A 58 -4.72 -0.26 -12.48
CA ILE A 58 -5.75 -0.07 -11.47
C ILE A 58 -5.50 1.24 -10.73
N LYS A 59 -6.56 1.93 -10.35
CA LYS A 59 -6.46 3.16 -9.57
C LYS A 59 -6.95 2.89 -8.16
N PHE A 60 -6.07 3.12 -7.19
CA PHE A 60 -6.37 2.84 -5.79
C PHE A 60 -7.09 4.02 -5.14
N ASP A 61 -8.07 3.69 -4.32
CA ASP A 61 -8.78 4.70 -3.52
C ASP A 61 -7.98 5.06 -2.27
N PHE A 62 -7.32 4.07 -1.68
CA PHE A 62 -6.48 4.24 -0.51
C PHE A 62 -5.13 3.59 -0.73
N ILE A 63 -4.08 4.29 -0.35
CA ILE A 63 -2.73 3.75 -0.36
C ILE A 63 -2.22 3.83 1.08
N ILE A 64 -2.07 2.68 1.72
CA ILE A 64 -1.67 2.60 3.12
C ILE A 64 -0.24 2.08 3.18
N SER A 65 0.65 2.82 3.81
CA SER A 65 2.04 2.39 3.95
C SER A 65 2.38 2.12 5.40
N CYS A 66 3.15 1.06 5.61
CA CYS A 66 3.65 0.67 6.92
C CYS A 66 5.09 0.22 6.75
N LEU A 67 5.95 1.19 6.44
CA LEU A 67 7.35 0.96 6.11
C LEU A 67 8.26 1.40 7.25
N LYS A 68 9.49 0.86 7.27
CA LYS A 68 10.39 1.06 8.39
C LYS A 68 10.89 2.48 8.55
N ASP A 69 11.17 3.17 7.45
CA ASP A 69 11.84 4.45 7.53
C ASP A 69 11.51 5.34 6.33
N ASP A 70 11.98 6.58 6.38
CA ASP A 70 11.74 7.58 5.37
C ASP A 70 12.28 7.16 3.99
N ASN A 71 13.43 6.51 3.96
CA ASN A 71 14.02 6.08 2.69
C ASN A 71 13.14 5.05 2.00
N ALA A 72 12.60 4.11 2.76
CA ALA A 72 11.71 3.10 2.19
C ALA A 72 10.45 3.76 1.61
N VAL A 73 9.88 4.73 2.33
CA VAL A 73 8.71 5.46 1.85
C VAL A 73 9.04 6.23 0.59
N LYS A 74 10.13 6.98 0.58
CA LYS A 74 10.54 7.75 -0.59
C LYS A 74 10.79 6.86 -1.79
N THR A 75 11.46 5.74 -1.58
CA THR A 75 11.77 4.82 -2.68
C THR A 75 10.49 4.29 -3.30
N PHE A 76 9.53 3.89 -2.48
CA PHE A 76 8.27 3.39 -3.00
C PHE A 76 7.51 4.48 -3.74
N PHE A 77 7.29 5.63 -3.11
CA PHE A 77 6.45 6.67 -3.70
C PHE A 77 7.09 7.35 -4.90
N ASN A 78 8.42 7.42 -4.97
CA ASN A 78 9.08 7.92 -6.17
C ASN A 78 8.75 7.09 -7.41
N LYS A 79 8.58 5.79 -7.24
CA LYS A 79 8.12 4.92 -8.32
C LYS A 79 6.62 5.04 -8.53
N PHE A 80 5.87 5.07 -7.44
CA PHE A 80 4.42 5.04 -7.49
C PHE A 80 3.82 6.25 -8.17
N VAL A 81 4.36 7.43 -7.90
CA VAL A 81 3.83 8.68 -8.51
C VAL A 81 4.02 8.73 -10.02
N LYS A 82 4.91 7.90 -10.56
CA LYS A 82 5.11 7.79 -12.01
C LYS A 82 4.11 6.86 -12.68
N THR A 83 3.30 6.17 -11.89
CA THR A 83 2.26 5.29 -12.42
C THR A 83 0.95 6.05 -12.53
N SER A 84 -0.05 5.39 -13.15
CA SER A 84 -1.41 5.92 -13.19
C SER A 84 -2.31 5.21 -12.17
N ASN A 85 -1.71 4.65 -11.12
CA ASN A 85 -2.44 3.81 -10.17
C ASN A 85 -3.11 4.61 -9.05
N PHE A 86 -3.30 5.89 -9.23
CA PHE A 86 -4.03 6.72 -8.28
C PHE A 86 -4.81 7.80 -9.03
N HIS A 87 -5.77 8.42 -8.35
CA HIS A 87 -6.57 9.50 -8.91
C HIS A 87 -6.61 10.67 -7.93
N ILE A 88 -7.24 11.78 -8.35
CA ILE A 88 -7.19 13.03 -7.59
C ILE A 88 -7.80 12.88 -6.19
N ASN A 89 -8.70 11.93 -6.00
CA ASN A 89 -9.36 11.70 -4.70
C ASN A 89 -8.72 10.57 -3.89
N SER A 90 -7.60 10.01 -4.36
CA SER A 90 -6.91 8.96 -3.60
C SER A 90 -6.37 9.49 -2.28
N ILE A 91 -6.47 8.68 -1.24
CA ILE A 91 -6.02 9.04 0.10
C ILE A 91 -4.81 8.20 0.46
N ILE A 92 -3.74 8.87 0.89
CA ILE A 92 -2.52 8.21 1.34
C ILE A 92 -2.49 8.24 2.86
N ILE A 93 -2.38 7.07 3.46
CA ILE A 93 -2.30 6.91 4.91
C ILE A 93 -0.97 6.27 5.24
N ASP A 94 -0.19 6.94 6.09
CA ASP A 94 1.11 6.42 6.49
C ASP A 94 1.09 6.03 7.96
N HIS A 95 1.30 4.75 8.22
CA HIS A 95 1.42 4.20 9.57
C HIS A 95 2.87 3.98 9.97
N SER A 96 3.80 4.51 9.18
CA SER A 96 5.23 4.46 9.48
C SER A 96 5.57 5.57 10.48
N THR A 97 6.85 5.66 10.85
CA THR A 97 7.31 6.66 11.80
C THR A 97 7.58 8.04 11.17
N ILE A 98 7.40 8.18 9.87
CA ILE A 98 7.66 9.44 9.18
C ILE A 98 6.54 10.45 9.39
N SER A 99 6.84 11.71 9.09
CA SER A 99 5.85 12.78 9.23
C SER A 99 4.85 12.78 8.09
N LEU A 100 3.61 13.17 8.41
CA LEU A 100 2.57 13.34 7.39
C LEU A 100 2.95 14.41 6.36
N ARG A 101 3.73 15.41 6.79
CA ARG A 101 4.17 16.48 5.89
C ARG A 101 4.98 15.92 4.73
N GLN A 102 5.81 14.90 4.95
CA GLN A 102 6.59 14.30 3.88
C GLN A 102 5.69 13.59 2.87
N ILE A 103 4.67 12.90 3.35
CA ILE A 103 3.69 12.27 2.48
C ILE A 103 2.97 13.33 1.63
N ASP A 104 2.59 14.46 2.24
CA ASP A 104 1.97 15.57 1.54
C ASP A 104 2.80 16.05 0.35
N LEU A 105 4.10 16.24 0.57
CA LEU A 105 4.98 16.70 -0.49
C LEU A 105 5.01 15.72 -1.66
N LEU A 106 5.04 14.43 -1.35
CA LEU A 106 5.03 13.38 -2.38
C LEU A 106 3.71 13.35 -3.14
N SER A 107 2.61 13.51 -2.44
CA SER A 107 1.30 13.44 -3.07
C SER A 107 1.00 14.64 -3.96
N ARG A 108 1.69 15.76 -3.76
CA ARG A 108 1.53 16.97 -4.57
C ARG A 108 2.39 16.97 -5.83
N SER A 109 3.29 16.03 -5.95
CA SER A 109 4.25 16.00 -7.06
C SER A 109 3.63 15.51 -8.39
#